data_f3c761dcf65f82d7e029c15a9fb8a347
#
_entry.id   f3c761dcf65f82d7e029c15a9fb8a347
#
_cell.length_a   1.000
_cell.length_b   1.000
_cell.length_c   1.000
_cell.angle_alpha   90.00
_cell.angle_beta   90.00
_cell.angle_gamma   90.00
#
_symmetry.space_group_name_H-M   'P 1'
#
loop_
_entity.id
_entity.type
_entity.pdbx_description
1 polymer ?
#
loop_
_entity_poly.entity_id
_entity_poly.type
_entity_poly.pdbx_seq_one_letter_code
_entity_poly.pdbx_strand_id
1 'polypeptide(L)'
;MVHQAESGEIKGLIGICNNPLVSMPNRQRIARGYDALEFHCQIDFFLSETCDRADVVLPGSLWAEDEGVSTNAEGRVVKYNKAAEPPGEARPDWWIVCEIARRLGHHADKFAFSSSREIFEELRVASRGGLADYSGMTWERIESTGGIFWPCPSEDHPGTPRLFEDRFAHGDGKARFHPIEWRPPAEEVDAEYPLRLTTGRTVAHYLSGNQTRRIGALVQQTPRPWVEVHPSLGFAEGDPVKVLTRRGAATYPALVVETIRRDTVFIPYHWAGAAAANIMTVDALDPTSRIPEFKVCACRVERGEHIDAIAPPPVPPGAPPDIPGAGGFADDRPPTAPQGRGTAEA
;
A
#
# COMPACT_ATOMS: atom_id res chain seq x y z
N MET A 1 6.34 6.50 -15.07
CA MET A 1 7.32 5.51 -14.57
C MET A 1 7.19 4.18 -15.31
N VAL A 2 6.13 3.34 -15.10
CA VAL A 2 6.03 2.00 -15.75
C VAL A 2 6.10 2.07 -17.27
N HIS A 3 5.34 2.98 -17.90
CA HIS A 3 5.41 3.20 -19.35
C HIS A 3 6.82 3.59 -19.83
N GLN A 4 7.52 4.39 -19.06
CA GLN A 4 8.89 4.82 -19.38
C GLN A 4 9.91 3.69 -19.19
N ALA A 5 9.65 2.75 -18.26
CA ALA A 5 10.44 1.52 -18.16
C ALA A 5 10.16 0.60 -19.37
N GLU A 6 8.90 0.38 -19.75
CA GLU A 6 8.54 -0.39 -20.96
C GLU A 6 9.17 0.17 -22.24
N SER A 7 9.32 1.50 -22.35
CA SER A 7 9.95 2.15 -23.51
C SER A 7 11.49 2.24 -23.44
N GLY A 8 12.12 1.78 -22.34
CA GLY A 8 13.56 1.89 -22.12
C GLY A 8 14.06 3.28 -21.76
N GLU A 9 13.16 4.23 -21.51
CA GLU A 9 13.50 5.60 -21.06
C GLU A 9 14.00 5.59 -19.60
N ILE A 10 13.40 4.77 -18.74
CA ILE A 10 13.89 4.45 -17.40
C ILE A 10 14.59 3.09 -17.47
N LYS A 11 15.87 3.06 -17.15
CA LYS A 11 16.72 1.88 -17.21
C LYS A 11 17.04 1.27 -15.86
N GLY A 12 17.10 2.11 -14.80
CA GLY A 12 17.37 1.69 -13.45
C GLY A 12 16.29 2.18 -12.49
N LEU A 13 15.96 1.37 -11.49
CA LEU A 13 14.97 1.68 -10.47
C LEU A 13 15.47 1.24 -9.09
N ILE A 14 15.32 2.10 -8.11
CA ILE A 14 15.46 1.75 -6.70
C ILE A 14 14.08 1.85 -6.06
N GLY A 15 13.54 0.73 -5.62
CA GLY A 15 12.28 0.65 -4.87
C GLY A 15 12.55 0.60 -3.36
N ILE A 16 11.71 1.27 -2.57
CA ILE A 16 11.82 1.27 -1.10
C ILE A 16 10.46 0.94 -0.50
N CYS A 17 10.38 -0.14 0.27
CA CYS A 17 9.21 -0.54 1.07
C CYS A 17 7.88 -0.53 0.28
N ASN A 18 7.90 -0.99 -0.95
CA ASN A 18 6.71 -1.06 -1.80
C ASN A 18 6.60 -2.41 -2.51
N ASN A 19 5.38 -2.79 -2.88
CA ASN A 19 5.13 -4.04 -3.59
C ASN A 19 4.19 -3.82 -4.81
N PRO A 20 4.68 -3.12 -5.86
CA PRO A 20 3.89 -2.78 -7.05
C PRO A 20 3.28 -3.97 -7.78
N LEU A 21 3.93 -5.13 -7.77
CA LEU A 21 3.39 -6.36 -8.39
C LEU A 21 2.11 -6.88 -7.72
N VAL A 22 1.77 -6.38 -6.54
CA VAL A 22 0.48 -6.67 -5.88
C VAL A 22 -0.40 -5.43 -5.85
N SER A 23 0.16 -4.25 -5.56
CA SER A 23 -0.60 -3.06 -5.22
C SER A 23 -1.00 -2.17 -6.40
N MET A 24 -0.32 -2.29 -7.56
CA MET A 24 -0.61 -1.46 -8.73
C MET A 24 -1.55 -2.15 -9.72
N PRO A 25 -2.38 -1.37 -10.45
CA PRO A 25 -3.34 -1.90 -11.42
C PRO A 25 -2.64 -2.48 -12.65
N ASN A 26 -3.40 -3.30 -13.41
CA ASN A 26 -2.89 -3.96 -14.62
C ASN A 26 -1.54 -4.65 -14.37
N ARG A 27 -1.54 -5.60 -13.42
CA ARG A 27 -0.35 -6.28 -12.91
C ARG A 27 0.58 -6.79 -14.02
N GLN A 28 0.01 -7.27 -15.13
CA GLN A 28 0.80 -7.77 -16.27
C GLN A 28 1.65 -6.67 -16.90
N ARG A 29 1.10 -5.44 -16.97
CA ARG A 29 1.85 -4.28 -17.46
C ARG A 29 2.93 -3.87 -16.48
N ILE A 30 2.63 -3.88 -15.19
CA ILE A 30 3.62 -3.62 -14.15
C ILE A 30 4.79 -4.61 -14.27
N ALA A 31 4.48 -5.90 -14.41
CA ALA A 31 5.49 -6.93 -14.56
C ALA A 31 6.39 -6.67 -15.79
N ARG A 32 5.80 -6.39 -16.97
CA ARG A 32 6.60 -6.05 -18.17
C ARG A 32 7.48 -4.82 -17.98
N GLY A 33 6.98 -3.78 -17.28
CA GLY A 33 7.78 -2.59 -16.97
C GLY A 33 9.00 -2.91 -16.10
N TYR A 34 8.85 -3.79 -15.11
CA TYR A 34 9.96 -4.24 -14.27
C TYR A 34 10.92 -5.16 -15.04
N ASP A 35 10.41 -6.05 -15.90
CA ASP A 35 11.22 -6.95 -16.74
C ASP A 35 12.02 -6.19 -17.82
N ALA A 36 11.63 -4.97 -18.16
CA ALA A 36 12.32 -4.12 -19.13
C ALA A 36 13.45 -3.27 -18.50
N LEU A 37 13.58 -3.23 -17.19
CA LEU A 37 14.65 -2.51 -16.52
C LEU A 37 16.00 -3.20 -16.76
N GLU A 38 17.05 -2.41 -16.96
CA GLU A 38 18.43 -2.90 -17.01
C GLU A 38 18.98 -3.18 -15.59
N PHE A 39 18.40 -2.53 -14.57
CA PHE A 39 18.79 -2.71 -13.16
C PHE A 39 17.63 -2.38 -12.24
N HIS A 40 17.34 -3.27 -11.30
CA HIS A 40 16.35 -3.06 -10.24
C HIS A 40 16.96 -3.41 -8.87
N CYS A 41 17.00 -2.43 -7.98
CA CYS A 41 17.34 -2.63 -6.57
C CYS A 41 16.08 -2.42 -5.72
N GLN A 42 15.76 -3.39 -4.87
CA GLN A 42 14.64 -3.29 -3.94
C GLN A 42 15.14 -3.27 -2.50
N ILE A 43 14.75 -2.24 -1.74
CA ILE A 43 14.96 -2.15 -0.29
C ILE A 43 13.64 -2.56 0.37
N ASP A 44 13.65 -3.66 1.12
CA ASP A 44 12.44 -4.15 1.81
C ASP A 44 12.87 -5.00 3.02
N PHE A 45 12.03 -5.09 4.02
CA PHE A 45 12.26 -5.90 5.23
C PHE A 45 11.76 -7.35 5.09
N PHE A 46 10.97 -7.65 4.07
CA PHE A 46 10.62 -9.01 3.65
C PHE A 46 10.84 -9.17 2.16
N LEU A 47 11.17 -10.37 1.72
CA LEU A 47 11.09 -10.70 0.30
C LEU A 47 9.63 -10.60 -0.13
N SER A 48 9.33 -9.59 -0.94
CA SER A 48 8.03 -9.36 -1.55
C SER A 48 8.01 -9.91 -2.98
N GLU A 49 6.83 -9.97 -3.59
CA GLU A 49 6.70 -10.39 -4.99
C GLU A 49 7.44 -9.44 -5.94
N THR A 50 7.69 -8.21 -5.53
CA THR A 50 8.51 -7.26 -6.30
C THR A 50 10.00 -7.56 -6.14
N CYS A 51 10.44 -8.05 -4.98
CA CYS A 51 11.82 -8.49 -4.78
C CYS A 51 12.21 -9.65 -5.70
N ASP A 52 11.27 -10.53 -6.09
CA ASP A 52 11.52 -11.65 -7.01
C ASP A 52 12.00 -11.19 -8.41
N ARG A 53 11.85 -9.90 -8.73
CA ARG A 53 12.28 -9.29 -9.99
C ARG A 53 13.44 -8.32 -9.83
N ALA A 54 13.99 -8.22 -8.63
CA ALA A 54 15.12 -7.35 -8.37
C ALA A 54 16.45 -8.05 -8.65
N ASP A 55 17.40 -7.33 -9.23
CA ASP A 55 18.78 -7.78 -9.36
C ASP A 55 19.51 -7.79 -8.02
N VAL A 56 19.12 -6.83 -7.15
CA VAL A 56 19.66 -6.68 -5.79
C VAL A 56 18.54 -6.41 -4.81
N VAL A 57 18.49 -7.15 -3.70
CA VAL A 57 17.62 -6.86 -2.56
C VAL A 57 18.47 -6.47 -1.37
N LEU A 58 18.23 -5.29 -0.82
CA LEU A 58 18.89 -4.79 0.38
C LEU A 58 17.93 -4.88 1.57
N PRO A 59 18.32 -5.57 2.66
CA PRO A 59 17.44 -5.75 3.80
C PRO A 59 17.27 -4.45 4.59
N GLY A 60 16.09 -3.86 4.54
CA GLY A 60 15.66 -2.72 5.34
C GLY A 60 15.24 -3.14 6.74
N SER A 61 15.22 -2.20 7.71
CA SER A 61 14.67 -2.45 9.03
C SER A 61 13.19 -2.11 9.13
N LEU A 62 12.50 -2.74 10.09
CA LEU A 62 11.15 -2.34 10.49
C LEU A 62 11.21 -1.07 11.34
N TRP A 63 10.10 -0.32 11.38
CA TRP A 63 10.00 0.89 12.19
C TRP A 63 10.26 0.65 13.69
N ALA A 64 9.98 -0.56 14.22
CA ALA A 64 10.28 -0.94 15.60
C ALA A 64 11.76 -1.27 15.83
N GLU A 65 12.55 -1.41 14.76
CA GLU A 65 13.99 -1.71 14.77
C GLU A 65 14.84 -0.45 14.52
N ASP A 66 14.19 0.69 14.40
CA ASP A 66 14.80 2.02 14.23
C ASP A 66 14.12 3.03 15.14
N GLU A 67 14.64 4.25 15.19
CA GLU A 67 13.99 5.37 15.85
C GLU A 67 13.81 6.54 14.90
N GLY A 68 12.83 7.39 15.17
CA GLY A 68 12.56 8.52 14.32
C GLY A 68 11.36 9.33 14.77
N VAL A 69 10.94 10.22 13.87
CA VAL A 69 9.72 11.00 14.04
C VAL A 69 8.79 10.75 12.86
N SER A 70 7.50 10.78 13.13
CA SER A 70 6.46 10.62 12.10
C SER A 70 5.35 11.63 12.34
N THR A 71 4.83 12.20 11.27
CA THR A 71 3.62 13.03 11.33
C THR A 71 2.42 12.15 11.07
N ASN A 72 1.53 12.03 12.05
CA ASN A 72 0.32 11.23 11.92
C ASN A 72 -0.80 11.95 11.14
N ALA A 73 -1.93 11.27 10.94
CA ALA A 73 -3.04 11.79 10.14
C ALA A 73 -3.72 13.05 10.73
N GLU A 74 -3.55 13.32 12.02
CA GLU A 74 -4.05 14.56 12.67
C GLU A 74 -3.06 15.73 12.60
N GLY A 75 -1.88 15.53 11.98
CA GLY A 75 -0.83 16.54 11.90
C GLY A 75 0.06 16.62 13.13
N ARG A 76 0.04 15.64 14.02
CA ARG A 76 0.91 15.55 15.19
C ARG A 76 2.20 14.83 14.83
N VAL A 77 3.32 15.48 15.08
CA VAL A 77 4.66 14.89 14.97
C VAL A 77 4.97 14.15 16.25
N VAL A 78 5.12 12.85 16.17
CA VAL A 78 5.40 11.95 17.29
C VAL A 78 6.74 11.26 17.10
N LYS A 79 7.45 11.02 18.19
CA LYS A 79 8.65 10.19 18.20
C LYS A 79 8.28 8.73 18.41
N TYR A 80 8.90 7.84 17.66
CA TYR A 80 8.92 6.41 17.94
C TYR A 80 10.34 5.98 18.33
N ASN A 81 10.42 5.05 19.27
CA ASN A 81 11.66 4.58 19.81
C ASN A 81 11.96 3.18 19.27
N LYS A 82 13.24 2.92 19.05
CA LYS A 82 13.73 1.59 18.74
C LYS A 82 13.36 0.61 19.88
N ALA A 83 12.72 -0.48 19.54
CA ALA A 83 12.28 -1.52 20.48
C ALA A 83 13.09 -2.82 20.33
N ALA A 84 13.73 -3.05 19.18
CA ALA A 84 14.52 -4.25 18.90
C ALA A 84 15.70 -3.92 17.98
N GLU A 85 16.71 -4.78 17.99
CA GLU A 85 17.78 -4.68 17.00
C GLU A 85 17.34 -5.27 15.66
N PRO A 86 17.70 -4.65 14.52
CA PRO A 86 17.46 -5.23 13.22
C PRO A 86 18.11 -6.61 13.10
N PRO A 87 17.44 -7.61 12.55
CA PRO A 87 17.99 -8.95 12.41
C PRO A 87 19.07 -9.02 11.32
N GLY A 88 20.08 -9.84 11.52
CA GLY A 88 21.12 -10.14 10.52
C GLY A 88 21.82 -8.90 9.97
N GLU A 89 21.75 -8.74 8.65
CA GLU A 89 22.36 -7.61 7.94
C GLU A 89 21.40 -6.44 7.67
N ALA A 90 20.19 -6.48 8.20
CA ALA A 90 19.22 -5.40 8.03
C ALA A 90 19.75 -4.06 8.59
N ARG A 91 19.45 -2.99 7.88
CA ARG A 91 19.87 -1.62 8.23
C ARG A 91 18.70 -0.66 8.05
N PRO A 92 18.68 0.48 8.77
CA PRO A 92 17.70 1.53 8.54
C PRO A 92 17.69 1.99 7.08
N ASP A 93 16.52 2.20 6.52
CA ASP A 93 16.37 2.60 5.11
C ASP A 93 17.11 3.90 4.81
N TRP A 94 17.10 4.87 5.74
CA TRP A 94 17.84 6.13 5.58
C TRP A 94 19.36 5.88 5.46
N TRP A 95 19.91 4.94 6.22
CA TRP A 95 21.32 4.58 6.16
C TRP A 95 21.66 3.94 4.80
N ILE A 96 20.82 3.03 4.33
CA ILE A 96 20.99 2.36 3.02
C ILE A 96 21.00 3.42 1.90
N VAL A 97 20.04 4.35 1.92
CA VAL A 97 19.97 5.45 0.93
C VAL A 97 21.23 6.32 0.97
N CYS A 98 21.71 6.69 2.15
CA CYS A 98 22.94 7.46 2.31
C CYS A 98 24.16 6.72 1.76
N GLU A 99 24.26 5.41 2.02
CA GLU A 99 25.34 4.57 1.50
C GLU A 99 25.33 4.46 -0.03
N ILE A 100 24.15 4.29 -0.63
CA ILE A 100 24.01 4.30 -2.10
C ILE A 100 24.46 5.64 -2.66
N ALA A 101 23.98 6.75 -2.09
CA ALA A 101 24.31 8.09 -2.57
C ALA A 101 25.83 8.38 -2.51
N ARG A 102 26.49 8.01 -1.41
CA ARG A 102 27.96 8.15 -1.28
C ARG A 102 28.73 7.33 -2.31
N ARG A 103 28.29 6.07 -2.57
CA ARG A 103 28.93 5.19 -3.57
C ARG A 103 28.70 5.64 -5.01
N LEU A 104 27.60 6.34 -5.27
CA LEU A 104 27.35 6.98 -6.56
C LEU A 104 28.14 8.26 -6.78
N GLY A 105 29.00 8.66 -5.82
CA GLY A 105 29.86 9.83 -5.94
C GLY A 105 29.19 11.16 -5.61
N HIS A 106 28.00 11.14 -5.04
CA HIS A 106 27.37 12.34 -4.51
C HIS A 106 28.11 12.83 -3.28
N HIS A 107 28.16 14.14 -3.09
CA HIS A 107 28.84 14.84 -1.99
C HIS A 107 28.73 14.06 -0.66
N ALA A 108 29.81 13.41 -0.25
CA ALA A 108 29.83 12.53 0.91
C ALA A 108 29.44 13.25 2.20
N ASP A 109 29.74 14.54 2.30
CA ASP A 109 29.40 15.43 3.40
C ASP A 109 27.87 15.62 3.58
N LYS A 110 27.11 15.64 2.47
CA LYS A 110 25.65 15.81 2.50
C LYS A 110 24.88 14.55 2.93
N PHE A 111 25.53 13.40 2.92
CA PHE A 111 24.93 12.12 3.28
C PHE A 111 25.66 11.46 4.46
N ALA A 112 26.37 12.27 5.26
CA ALA A 112 27.16 11.80 6.40
C ALA A 112 26.37 11.78 7.72
N PHE A 113 25.07 11.47 7.65
CA PHE A 113 24.25 11.34 8.84
C PHE A 113 24.65 10.12 9.68
N SER A 114 24.69 10.30 10.99
CA SER A 114 24.96 9.26 11.98
C SER A 114 23.69 8.75 12.67
N SER A 115 22.57 9.48 12.52
CA SER A 115 21.29 9.14 13.14
C SER A 115 20.11 9.75 12.39
N SER A 116 18.91 9.18 12.59
CA SER A 116 17.64 9.76 12.13
C SER A 116 17.36 11.12 12.76
N ARG A 117 17.90 11.36 13.97
CA ARG A 117 17.82 12.67 14.63
C ARG A 117 18.52 13.76 13.82
N GLU A 118 19.72 13.52 13.30
CA GLU A 118 20.43 14.50 12.47
C GLU A 118 19.68 14.83 11.18
N ILE A 119 19.02 13.83 10.56
CA ILE A 119 18.15 14.03 9.41
C ILE A 119 16.95 14.92 9.78
N PHE A 120 16.36 14.69 10.94
CA PHE A 120 15.26 15.53 11.41
C PHE A 120 15.70 16.97 11.74
N GLU A 121 16.90 17.17 12.31
CA GLU A 121 17.45 18.50 12.53
C GLU A 121 17.67 19.26 11.19
N GLU A 122 18.10 18.58 10.14
CA GLU A 122 18.19 19.19 8.81
C GLU A 122 16.79 19.56 8.28
N LEU A 123 15.78 18.69 8.44
CA LEU A 123 14.40 18.98 8.08
C LEU A 123 13.86 20.22 8.83
N ARG A 124 14.18 20.37 10.11
CA ARG A 124 13.80 21.56 10.90
C ARG A 124 14.34 22.84 10.28
N VAL A 125 15.62 22.83 9.88
CA VAL A 125 16.26 23.97 9.24
C VAL A 125 15.67 24.24 7.84
N ALA A 126 15.49 23.20 7.04
CA ALA A 126 15.00 23.31 5.67
C ALA A 126 13.52 23.76 5.58
N SER A 127 12.71 23.43 6.56
CA SER A 127 11.29 23.78 6.61
C SER A 127 10.99 25.17 7.17
N ARG A 128 11.99 25.86 7.73
CA ARG A 128 11.82 27.14 8.43
C ARG A 128 11.18 28.20 7.54
N GLY A 129 10.10 28.79 8.03
CA GLY A 129 9.32 29.80 7.32
C GLY A 129 8.42 29.22 6.21
N GLY A 130 8.40 27.93 6.01
CA GLY A 130 7.52 27.24 5.06
C GLY A 130 6.11 27.01 5.63
N LEU A 131 5.20 26.52 4.78
CA LEU A 131 3.82 26.20 5.18
C LEU A 131 3.76 25.04 6.19
N ALA A 132 4.70 24.11 6.12
CA ALA A 132 4.85 22.97 7.02
C ALA A 132 6.13 23.15 7.86
N ASP A 133 6.16 24.17 8.70
CA ASP A 133 7.35 24.56 9.49
C ASP A 133 7.54 23.64 10.70
N TYR A 134 8.67 22.93 10.75
CA TYR A 134 9.09 22.05 11.84
C TYR A 134 10.13 22.70 12.76
N SER A 135 10.55 23.94 12.48
CA SER A 135 11.74 24.53 13.15
C SER A 135 11.64 24.65 14.67
N GLY A 136 10.42 24.78 15.23
CA GLY A 136 10.18 24.79 16.66
C GLY A 136 10.07 23.44 17.36
N MET A 137 10.19 22.33 16.62
CA MET A 137 10.01 20.99 17.15
C MET A 137 11.35 20.32 17.43
N THR A 138 11.96 20.60 18.60
CA THR A 138 13.18 19.87 18.98
C THR A 138 12.86 18.41 19.30
N TRP A 139 13.85 17.54 19.13
CA TRP A 139 13.73 16.12 19.44
C TRP A 139 13.28 15.88 20.90
N GLU A 140 13.88 16.59 21.84
CA GLU A 140 13.55 16.52 23.25
C GLU A 140 12.16 17.03 23.54
N ARG A 141 11.73 18.07 22.85
CA ARG A 141 10.40 18.63 23.02
C ARG A 141 9.30 17.69 22.54
N ILE A 142 9.50 17.05 21.37
CA ILE A 142 8.57 16.03 20.87
C ILE A 142 8.45 14.88 21.88
N GLU A 143 9.57 14.42 22.43
CA GLU A 143 9.59 13.32 23.38
C GLU A 143 8.90 13.69 24.69
N SER A 144 9.22 14.85 25.26
CA SER A 144 8.68 15.28 26.57
C SER A 144 7.19 15.62 26.54
N THR A 145 6.67 16.05 25.39
CA THR A 145 5.25 16.44 25.24
C THR A 145 4.36 15.31 24.67
N GLY A 146 4.95 14.19 24.25
CA GLY A 146 4.21 13.12 23.57
C GLY A 146 3.77 13.49 22.16
N GLY A 147 4.39 14.50 21.57
CA GLY A 147 4.17 14.96 20.21
C GLY A 147 3.69 16.41 20.10
N ILE A 148 3.97 17.03 18.96
CA ILE A 148 3.68 18.45 18.68
C ILE A 148 2.95 18.54 17.33
N PHE A 149 1.88 19.34 17.28
CA PHE A 149 1.18 19.60 16.02
C PHE A 149 1.95 20.59 15.16
N TRP A 150 2.12 20.26 13.89
CA TRP A 150 2.71 21.18 12.90
C TRP A 150 1.63 22.06 12.24
N PRO A 151 1.99 23.22 11.71
CA PRO A 151 3.30 23.87 11.79
C PRO A 151 3.63 24.39 13.19
N CYS A 152 4.93 24.43 13.50
CA CYS A 152 5.44 24.92 14.78
C CYS A 152 6.73 25.74 14.53
N PRO A 153 6.61 27.06 14.25
CA PRO A 153 7.69 27.89 13.73
C PRO A 153 8.75 28.33 14.75
N SER A 154 8.50 28.12 16.05
CA SER A 154 9.46 28.46 17.12
C SER A 154 9.31 27.52 18.31
N GLU A 155 10.33 27.43 19.15
CA GLU A 155 10.36 26.51 20.29
C GLU A 155 9.36 26.88 21.40
N ASP A 156 8.95 28.10 21.50
CA ASP A 156 7.91 28.61 22.41
C ASP A 156 6.50 28.53 21.81
N HIS A 157 6.38 28.24 20.51
CA HIS A 157 5.07 28.05 19.88
C HIS A 157 4.40 26.74 20.33
N PRO A 158 3.12 26.74 20.73
CA PRO A 158 2.46 25.53 21.26
C PRO A 158 2.19 24.42 20.25
N GLY A 159 2.46 24.65 18.99
CA GLY A 159 2.01 23.83 17.87
C GLY A 159 0.66 24.31 17.33
N THR A 160 0.20 23.69 16.23
CA THR A 160 -1.04 24.08 15.54
C THR A 160 -2.01 22.88 15.48
N PRO A 161 -2.74 22.58 16.56
CA PRO A 161 -3.63 21.41 16.61
C PRO A 161 -4.81 21.51 15.64
N ARG A 162 -5.14 22.72 15.19
CA ARG A 162 -6.18 22.97 14.19
C ARG A 162 -5.67 23.91 13.11
N LEU A 163 -5.51 23.36 11.90
CA LEU A 163 -5.11 24.15 10.74
C LEU A 163 -6.26 25.08 10.30
N PHE A 164 -5.89 26.22 9.74
CA PHE A 164 -6.82 27.18 9.11
C PHE A 164 -7.89 27.76 10.06
N GLU A 165 -7.60 27.85 11.36
CA GLU A 165 -8.53 28.41 12.33
C GLU A 165 -8.77 29.90 12.05
N ASP A 166 -7.70 30.66 11.82
CA ASP A 166 -7.76 32.11 11.57
C ASP A 166 -7.79 32.46 10.09
N ARG A 167 -7.03 31.74 9.27
CA ARG A 167 -6.90 32.00 7.83
C ARG A 167 -6.40 30.81 7.05
N PHE A 168 -6.75 30.75 5.76
CA PHE A 168 -6.17 29.81 4.82
C PHE A 168 -4.82 30.30 4.28
N ALA A 169 -3.98 29.38 3.81
CA ALA A 169 -2.63 29.68 3.29
C ALA A 169 -2.66 30.27 1.85
N HIS A 170 -3.52 31.25 1.62
CA HIS A 170 -3.59 32.06 0.40
C HIS A 170 -3.32 33.53 0.73
N GLY A 171 -2.87 34.31 -0.25
CA GLY A 171 -2.52 35.72 -0.04
C GLY A 171 -3.65 36.54 0.59
N ASP A 172 -4.90 36.27 0.20
CA ASP A 172 -6.11 36.89 0.74
C ASP A 172 -6.65 36.23 2.03
N GLY A 173 -6.03 35.13 2.48
CA GLY A 173 -6.42 34.36 3.66
C GLY A 173 -7.72 33.57 3.55
N LYS A 174 -8.35 33.53 2.37
CA LYS A 174 -9.66 32.88 2.19
C LYS A 174 -9.53 31.48 1.60
N ALA A 175 -10.51 30.63 1.92
CA ALA A 175 -10.68 29.35 1.27
C ALA A 175 -11.01 29.54 -0.22
N ARG A 176 -10.51 28.62 -1.04
CA ARG A 176 -10.85 28.55 -2.48
C ARG A 176 -11.77 27.39 -2.73
N PHE A 177 -12.94 27.69 -3.31
CA PHE A 177 -13.83 26.66 -3.83
C PHE A 177 -13.44 26.34 -5.28
N HIS A 178 -13.19 25.08 -5.54
CA HIS A 178 -12.96 24.56 -6.89
C HIS A 178 -14.26 23.88 -7.36
N PRO A 179 -14.98 24.42 -8.33
CA PRO A 179 -16.12 23.73 -8.91
C PRO A 179 -15.62 22.49 -9.62
N ILE A 180 -16.15 21.34 -9.22
CA ILE A 180 -15.81 20.05 -9.84
C ILE A 180 -17.03 19.56 -10.58
N GLU A 181 -16.89 19.44 -11.90
CA GLU A 181 -17.91 18.83 -12.73
C GLU A 181 -17.77 17.30 -12.65
N TRP A 182 -18.94 16.63 -12.57
CA TRP A 182 -18.96 15.19 -12.65
C TRP A 182 -18.50 14.71 -14.03
N ARG A 183 -17.68 13.69 -14.06
CA ARG A 183 -17.28 12.96 -15.27
C ARG A 183 -17.41 11.45 -15.02
N PRO A 184 -17.74 10.67 -16.08
CA PRO A 184 -17.79 9.22 -15.94
C PRO A 184 -16.40 8.66 -15.60
N PRO A 185 -16.32 7.43 -15.04
CA PRO A 185 -15.06 6.72 -14.87
C PRO A 185 -14.43 6.45 -16.25
N ALA A 186 -13.11 6.22 -16.26
CA ALA A 186 -12.37 5.92 -17.47
C ALA A 186 -12.84 4.64 -18.20
N GLU A 187 -13.49 3.73 -17.47
CA GLU A 187 -14.05 2.50 -18.01
C GLU A 187 -15.52 2.36 -17.61
N GLU A 188 -16.40 2.48 -18.58
CA GLU A 188 -17.83 2.24 -18.42
C GLU A 188 -18.20 0.78 -18.69
N VAL A 189 -19.29 0.34 -18.05
CA VAL A 189 -19.92 -0.96 -18.33
C VAL A 189 -20.56 -0.96 -19.71
N ASP A 190 -20.60 -2.13 -20.34
CA ASP A 190 -21.26 -2.35 -21.62
C ASP A 190 -21.94 -3.73 -21.68
N ALA A 191 -22.43 -4.13 -22.85
CA ALA A 191 -23.12 -5.40 -23.03
C ALA A 191 -22.21 -6.62 -22.80
N GLU A 192 -20.91 -6.51 -23.04
CA GLU A 192 -19.95 -7.59 -22.81
C GLU A 192 -19.48 -7.65 -21.35
N TYR A 193 -19.33 -6.50 -20.70
CA TYR A 193 -18.91 -6.35 -19.31
C TYR A 193 -19.95 -5.53 -18.52
N PRO A 194 -21.09 -6.15 -18.17
CA PRO A 194 -22.25 -5.43 -17.65
C PRO A 194 -22.17 -5.08 -16.16
N LEU A 195 -21.17 -5.57 -15.45
CA LEU A 195 -20.99 -5.37 -14.01
C LEU A 195 -19.81 -4.44 -13.72
N ARG A 196 -19.84 -3.84 -12.55
CA ARG A 196 -18.72 -3.07 -11.99
C ARG A 196 -17.89 -3.94 -11.05
N LEU A 197 -16.59 -4.01 -11.26
CA LEU A 197 -15.63 -4.56 -10.31
C LEU A 197 -15.07 -3.42 -9.47
N THR A 198 -15.20 -3.52 -8.16
CA THR A 198 -14.46 -2.69 -7.20
C THR A 198 -13.53 -3.56 -6.34
N THR A 199 -12.42 -2.99 -5.91
CA THR A 199 -11.45 -3.67 -5.06
C THR A 199 -11.25 -2.92 -3.76
N GLY A 200 -10.95 -3.60 -2.67
CA GLY A 200 -10.82 -2.99 -1.37
C GLY A 200 -9.92 -3.76 -0.41
N ARG A 201 -10.01 -3.38 0.85
CA ARG A 201 -9.25 -3.97 1.96
C ARG A 201 -10.14 -4.84 2.82
N THR A 202 -9.52 -5.79 3.51
CA THR A 202 -10.11 -6.51 4.65
C THR A 202 -9.49 -6.01 5.94
N VAL A 203 -10.16 -6.19 7.06
CA VAL A 203 -9.65 -5.77 8.37
C VAL A 203 -8.41 -6.56 8.78
N ALA A 204 -8.34 -7.85 8.41
CA ALA A 204 -7.25 -8.74 8.79
C ALA A 204 -5.95 -8.48 8.01
N HIS A 205 -6.01 -7.83 6.85
CA HIS A 205 -4.82 -7.63 6.01
C HIS A 205 -4.50 -6.16 5.76
N TYR A 206 -3.20 -5.86 5.73
CA TYR A 206 -2.68 -4.51 5.49
C TYR A 206 -2.03 -4.40 4.11
N LEU A 207 -2.50 -3.44 3.29
CA LEU A 207 -1.98 -3.13 1.94
C LEU A 207 -1.80 -4.39 1.08
N SER A 208 -0.58 -4.65 0.56
CA SER A 208 -0.28 -5.83 -0.25
C SER A 208 -0.31 -7.15 0.53
N GLY A 209 -0.53 -7.10 1.84
CA GLY A 209 -0.48 -8.27 2.71
C GLY A 209 0.93 -8.81 2.97
N ASN A 210 1.98 -8.11 2.53
CA ASN A 210 3.36 -8.60 2.65
C ASN A 210 3.76 -8.98 4.09
N GLN A 211 3.31 -8.21 5.09
CA GLN A 211 3.48 -8.55 6.50
C GLN A 211 2.37 -9.49 7.00
N THR A 212 1.11 -9.11 6.80
CA THR A 212 -0.03 -9.74 7.49
C THR A 212 -0.33 -11.14 6.98
N ARG A 213 0.01 -11.49 5.73
CA ARG A 213 -0.06 -12.86 5.20
C ARG A 213 0.99 -13.80 5.83
N ARG A 214 1.89 -13.28 6.69
CA ARG A 214 2.89 -14.04 7.44
C ARG A 214 2.50 -14.26 8.92
N ILE A 215 1.37 -13.68 9.37
CA ILE A 215 0.91 -13.72 10.75
C ILE A 215 -0.28 -14.68 10.84
N GLY A 216 -0.06 -15.88 11.42
CA GLY A 216 -1.03 -16.96 11.43
C GLY A 216 -2.41 -16.58 11.94
N ALA A 217 -2.51 -15.79 13.02
CA ALA A 217 -3.79 -15.32 13.57
C ALA A 217 -4.59 -14.42 12.61
N LEU A 218 -3.91 -13.64 11.76
CA LEU A 218 -4.56 -12.81 10.75
C LEU A 218 -4.94 -13.63 9.52
N VAL A 219 -4.08 -14.56 9.12
CA VAL A 219 -4.37 -15.51 8.04
C VAL A 219 -5.57 -16.37 8.38
N GLN A 220 -5.71 -16.84 9.63
CA GLN A 220 -6.89 -17.61 10.05
C GLN A 220 -8.20 -16.84 9.93
N GLN A 221 -8.19 -15.52 10.11
CA GLN A 221 -9.38 -14.67 9.93
C GLN A 221 -9.75 -14.49 8.45
N THR A 222 -8.75 -14.39 7.58
CA THR A 222 -8.96 -14.17 6.15
C THR A 222 -7.89 -14.92 5.35
N PRO A 223 -8.07 -16.24 5.14
CA PRO A 223 -7.03 -17.10 4.57
C PRO A 223 -6.82 -16.90 3.08
N ARG A 224 -7.84 -16.45 2.34
CA ARG A 224 -7.83 -16.28 0.89
C ARG A 224 -8.71 -15.13 0.43
N PRO A 225 -8.55 -14.64 -0.80
CA PRO A 225 -9.49 -13.71 -1.41
C PRO A 225 -10.81 -14.43 -1.74
N TRP A 226 -11.84 -13.64 -1.86
CA TRP A 226 -13.18 -14.05 -2.34
C TRP A 226 -13.70 -12.99 -3.29
N VAL A 227 -14.82 -13.30 -3.95
CA VAL A 227 -15.61 -12.30 -4.66
C VAL A 227 -16.97 -12.16 -3.99
N GLU A 228 -17.30 -10.95 -3.52
CA GLU A 228 -18.68 -10.66 -3.08
C GLU A 228 -19.58 -10.52 -4.29
N VAL A 229 -20.68 -11.25 -4.26
CA VAL A 229 -21.70 -11.27 -5.32
C VAL A 229 -23.09 -11.14 -4.72
N HIS A 230 -23.98 -10.40 -5.41
CA HIS A 230 -25.38 -10.34 -5.01
C HIS A 230 -26.10 -11.66 -5.39
N PRO A 231 -27.06 -12.18 -4.57
CA PRO A 231 -27.80 -13.41 -4.85
C PRO A 231 -28.47 -13.45 -6.24
N SER A 232 -28.84 -12.29 -6.79
CA SER A 232 -29.44 -12.20 -8.14
C SER A 232 -28.54 -12.67 -9.28
N LEU A 233 -27.25 -12.86 -9.04
CA LEU A 233 -26.30 -13.40 -10.03
C LEU A 233 -26.31 -14.94 -10.09
N GLY A 234 -27.06 -15.61 -9.18
CA GLY A 234 -27.32 -17.06 -9.23
C GLY A 234 -26.17 -17.95 -8.81
N PHE A 235 -25.22 -17.45 -8.03
CA PHE A 235 -24.18 -18.25 -7.40
C PHE A 235 -24.59 -18.67 -5.97
N ALA A 236 -24.13 -19.84 -5.56
CA ALA A 236 -24.18 -20.27 -4.18
C ALA A 236 -22.91 -19.88 -3.42
N GLU A 237 -23.00 -19.89 -2.10
CA GLU A 237 -21.83 -19.65 -1.22
C GLU A 237 -20.70 -20.62 -1.53
N GLY A 238 -19.48 -20.11 -1.75
CA GLY A 238 -18.31 -20.90 -2.09
C GLY A 238 -18.20 -21.36 -3.54
N ASP A 239 -19.20 -21.13 -4.39
CA ASP A 239 -19.11 -21.45 -5.83
C ASP A 239 -17.86 -20.79 -6.44
N PRO A 240 -17.16 -21.46 -7.38
CA PRO A 240 -16.09 -20.83 -8.13
C PRO A 240 -16.66 -19.82 -9.10
N VAL A 241 -16.38 -18.54 -8.86
CA VAL A 241 -16.78 -17.41 -9.72
C VAL A 241 -15.57 -16.90 -10.45
N LYS A 242 -15.56 -17.03 -11.77
CA LYS A 242 -14.56 -16.43 -12.63
C LYS A 242 -14.99 -15.01 -12.98
N VAL A 243 -14.19 -14.05 -12.55
CA VAL A 243 -14.35 -12.63 -12.86
C VAL A 243 -13.44 -12.30 -14.03
N LEU A 244 -14.03 -11.71 -15.09
CA LEU A 244 -13.31 -11.36 -16.31
C LEU A 244 -13.42 -9.85 -16.56
N THR A 245 -12.30 -9.27 -16.97
CA THR A 245 -12.24 -7.89 -17.48
C THR A 245 -11.49 -7.87 -18.80
N ARG A 246 -11.39 -6.71 -19.44
CA ARG A 246 -10.61 -6.55 -20.68
C ARG A 246 -9.10 -6.82 -20.52
N ARG A 247 -8.61 -6.93 -19.29
CA ARG A 247 -7.16 -7.08 -18.97
C ARG A 247 -6.80 -8.48 -18.53
N GLY A 248 -7.73 -9.21 -17.96
CA GLY A 248 -7.48 -10.54 -17.45
C GLY A 248 -8.66 -11.10 -16.68
N ALA A 249 -8.45 -12.26 -16.09
CA ALA A 249 -9.44 -12.96 -15.31
C ALA A 249 -8.80 -13.66 -14.12
N ALA A 250 -9.61 -13.90 -13.08
CA ALA A 250 -9.25 -14.75 -11.95
C ALA A 250 -10.52 -15.35 -11.35
N THR A 251 -10.37 -16.51 -10.70
CA THR A 251 -11.48 -17.28 -10.14
C THR A 251 -11.38 -17.34 -8.61
N TYR A 252 -12.44 -16.94 -7.95
CA TYR A 252 -12.53 -16.83 -6.50
C TYR A 252 -13.73 -17.63 -5.97
N PRO A 253 -13.73 -18.06 -4.70
CA PRO A 253 -14.95 -18.52 -4.05
C PRO A 253 -15.92 -17.36 -3.90
N ALA A 254 -17.20 -17.62 -4.17
CA ALA A 254 -18.27 -16.65 -3.96
C ALA A 254 -18.48 -16.40 -2.46
N LEU A 255 -18.63 -15.15 -2.09
CA LEU A 255 -19.26 -14.69 -0.86
C LEU A 255 -20.59 -14.05 -1.25
N VAL A 256 -21.70 -14.73 -0.97
CA VAL A 256 -23.03 -14.30 -1.43
C VAL A 256 -23.66 -13.39 -0.38
N VAL A 257 -23.83 -12.11 -0.69
CA VAL A 257 -24.35 -11.10 0.23
C VAL A 257 -25.38 -10.18 -0.41
N GLU A 258 -26.45 -9.87 0.31
CA GLU A 258 -27.50 -8.94 -0.15
C GLU A 258 -27.08 -7.46 -0.03
N THR A 259 -26.03 -7.18 0.72
CA THR A 259 -25.54 -5.82 1.00
C THR A 259 -24.76 -5.20 -0.16
N ILE A 260 -24.26 -6.01 -1.09
CA ILE A 260 -23.63 -5.49 -2.31
C ILE A 260 -24.68 -5.10 -3.34
N ARG A 261 -24.37 -4.13 -4.18
CA ARG A 261 -25.25 -3.74 -5.31
C ARG A 261 -25.35 -4.88 -6.33
N ARG A 262 -26.51 -4.99 -6.97
CA ARG A 262 -26.79 -6.04 -7.99
C ARG A 262 -25.90 -5.94 -9.24
N ASP A 263 -25.39 -4.76 -9.53
CA ASP A 263 -24.56 -4.43 -10.68
C ASP A 263 -23.06 -4.37 -10.34
N THR A 264 -22.67 -4.84 -9.15
CA THR A 264 -21.29 -4.68 -8.64
C THR A 264 -20.79 -5.99 -8.02
N VAL A 265 -19.50 -6.27 -8.19
CA VAL A 265 -18.77 -7.30 -7.47
C VAL A 265 -17.57 -6.67 -6.75
N PHE A 266 -17.17 -7.24 -5.60
CA PHE A 266 -16.05 -6.76 -4.81
C PHE A 266 -15.02 -7.86 -4.62
N ILE A 267 -13.72 -7.52 -4.73
CA ILE A 267 -12.61 -8.43 -4.49
C ILE A 267 -11.58 -7.75 -3.59
N PRO A 268 -11.15 -8.37 -2.47
CA PRO A 268 -10.05 -7.86 -1.68
C PRO A 268 -8.71 -8.07 -2.39
N TYR A 269 -7.79 -7.09 -2.33
CA TYR A 269 -6.59 -7.04 -3.18
C TYR A 269 -5.27 -7.47 -2.53
N HIS A 270 -5.32 -8.07 -1.34
CA HIS A 270 -4.11 -8.36 -0.54
C HIS A 270 -3.26 -9.54 -1.04
N TRP A 271 -3.63 -10.21 -2.09
CA TRP A 271 -2.99 -11.45 -2.58
C TRP A 271 -2.33 -11.26 -3.93
N ALA A 272 -1.32 -12.10 -4.15
CA ALA A 272 -0.52 -12.18 -5.35
C ALA A 272 -0.83 -13.43 -6.17
N GLY A 273 -0.07 -13.67 -7.23
CA GLY A 273 -0.20 -14.84 -8.10
C GLY A 273 -1.42 -14.78 -9.01
N ALA A 274 -2.02 -15.92 -9.31
CA ALA A 274 -3.20 -16.03 -10.17
C ALA A 274 -4.43 -15.36 -9.56
N ALA A 275 -4.53 -15.36 -8.21
CA ALA A 275 -5.62 -14.74 -7.47
C ALA A 275 -5.42 -13.24 -7.17
N ALA A 276 -4.45 -12.57 -7.81
CA ALA A 276 -4.24 -11.14 -7.61
C ALA A 276 -5.35 -10.31 -8.27
N ALA A 277 -6.11 -9.56 -7.49
CA ALA A 277 -7.21 -8.72 -8.00
C ALA A 277 -6.75 -7.71 -9.05
N ASN A 278 -5.52 -7.21 -8.93
CA ASN A 278 -4.95 -6.23 -9.85
C ASN A 278 -4.54 -6.79 -11.24
N ILE A 279 -4.72 -8.07 -11.49
CA ILE A 279 -4.71 -8.63 -12.87
C ILE A 279 -5.81 -7.99 -13.71
N MET A 280 -6.94 -7.64 -13.07
CA MET A 280 -8.18 -7.23 -13.72
C MET A 280 -8.41 -5.70 -13.71
N THR A 281 -7.68 -4.95 -12.89
CA THR A 281 -7.96 -3.53 -12.67
C THR A 281 -7.41 -2.63 -13.78
N VAL A 282 -8.14 -1.53 -14.05
CA VAL A 282 -7.76 -0.53 -15.06
C VAL A 282 -6.63 0.36 -14.57
N ASP A 283 -5.69 0.67 -15.47
CA ASP A 283 -4.53 1.53 -15.21
C ASP A 283 -4.68 2.96 -15.78
N ALA A 284 -5.91 3.37 -16.06
CA ALA A 284 -6.21 4.75 -16.43
C ALA A 284 -5.84 5.70 -15.28
N LEU A 285 -5.19 6.81 -15.61
CA LEU A 285 -4.67 7.75 -14.63
C LEU A 285 -5.50 9.02 -14.59
N ASP A 286 -5.77 9.52 -13.39
CA ASP A 286 -6.27 10.88 -13.21
C ASP A 286 -5.34 11.87 -13.92
N PRO A 287 -5.86 12.81 -14.72
CA PRO A 287 -5.02 13.70 -15.54
C PRO A 287 -4.15 14.65 -14.72
N THR A 288 -4.56 14.97 -13.49
CA THR A 288 -3.85 15.92 -12.62
C THR A 288 -2.99 15.19 -11.58
N SER A 289 -3.60 14.34 -10.76
CA SER A 289 -2.91 13.65 -9.66
C SER A 289 -2.14 12.40 -10.12
N ARG A 290 -2.45 11.88 -11.30
CA ARG A 290 -1.91 10.62 -11.85
C ARG A 290 -2.22 9.39 -10.99
N ILE A 291 -3.22 9.48 -10.11
CA ILE A 291 -3.74 8.35 -9.34
C ILE A 291 -4.55 7.44 -10.28
N PRO A 292 -4.32 6.12 -10.28
CA PRO A 292 -5.09 5.20 -11.13
C PRO A 292 -6.54 5.03 -10.66
N GLU A 293 -7.46 4.94 -11.60
CA GLU A 293 -8.91 4.75 -11.36
C GLU A 293 -9.30 3.28 -11.10
N PHE A 294 -8.41 2.47 -10.58
CA PHE A 294 -8.54 1.01 -10.45
C PHE A 294 -9.64 0.52 -9.50
N LYS A 295 -10.43 1.41 -8.90
CA LYS A 295 -11.58 1.07 -8.05
C LYS A 295 -12.90 0.92 -8.83
N VAL A 296 -12.91 1.27 -10.10
CA VAL A 296 -14.08 1.18 -10.96
C VAL A 296 -13.66 0.57 -12.30
N CYS A 297 -13.90 -0.73 -12.45
CA CYS A 297 -13.60 -1.46 -13.68
C CYS A 297 -14.85 -2.15 -14.20
N ALA A 298 -14.98 -2.29 -15.51
CA ALA A 298 -16.06 -3.09 -16.09
C ALA A 298 -15.68 -4.58 -16.08
N CYS A 299 -16.61 -5.45 -15.68
CA CYS A 299 -16.40 -6.88 -15.63
C CYS A 299 -17.66 -7.67 -15.99
N ARG A 300 -17.46 -8.97 -16.24
CA ARG A 300 -18.51 -9.98 -16.23
C ARG A 300 -18.10 -11.14 -15.32
N VAL A 301 -19.09 -11.92 -14.89
CA VAL A 301 -18.85 -13.11 -14.08
C VAL A 301 -19.44 -14.35 -14.76
N GLU A 302 -18.77 -15.46 -14.61
CA GLU A 302 -19.22 -16.77 -15.09
C GLU A 302 -18.81 -17.87 -14.11
N ARG A 303 -19.37 -19.09 -14.23
CA ARG A 303 -18.92 -20.22 -13.41
C ARG A 303 -17.49 -20.59 -13.80
N GLY A 304 -16.60 -20.66 -12.79
CA GLY A 304 -15.25 -21.18 -12.95
C GLY A 304 -15.22 -22.70 -12.83
N GLU A 305 -14.18 -23.32 -13.37
CA GLU A 305 -13.96 -24.76 -13.22
C GLU A 305 -13.26 -25.09 -11.88
N HIS A 306 -12.41 -24.19 -11.41
CA HIS A 306 -11.65 -24.30 -10.16
C HIS A 306 -11.33 -22.92 -9.59
N ILE A 307 -11.02 -22.85 -8.31
CA ILE A 307 -10.56 -21.59 -7.67
C ILE A 307 -9.06 -21.44 -7.93
N ASP A 308 -8.65 -20.25 -8.34
CA ASP A 308 -7.25 -19.96 -8.61
C ASP A 308 -6.39 -20.05 -7.34
N ALA A 309 -5.19 -20.59 -7.49
CA ALA A 309 -4.27 -20.73 -6.40
C ALA A 309 -3.78 -19.37 -5.87
N ILE A 310 -3.65 -19.28 -4.56
CA ILE A 310 -3.02 -18.15 -3.89
C ILE A 310 -1.52 -18.36 -3.92
N ALA A 311 -0.76 -17.36 -4.35
CA ALA A 311 0.68 -17.38 -4.15
C ALA A 311 0.97 -17.15 -2.65
N PRO A 312 1.68 -18.07 -1.98
CA PRO A 312 2.17 -17.82 -0.63
C PRO A 312 3.14 -16.62 -0.65
N PRO A 313 3.33 -15.93 0.48
CA PRO A 313 4.40 -14.93 0.56
C PRO A 313 5.75 -15.61 0.29
N PRO A 314 6.66 -14.96 -0.46
CA PRO A 314 7.99 -15.51 -0.70
C PRO A 314 8.72 -15.82 0.60
N VAL A 315 9.35 -16.98 0.67
CA VAL A 315 10.11 -17.45 1.83
C VAL A 315 11.61 -17.42 1.47
N PRO A 316 12.46 -16.83 2.31
CA PRO A 316 13.90 -16.80 2.05
C PRO A 316 14.48 -18.20 1.91
N PRO A 317 15.45 -18.42 1.02
CA PRO A 317 16.18 -19.67 0.99
C PRO A 317 16.80 -20.01 2.37
N GLY A 318 16.55 -21.23 2.87
CA GLY A 318 17.08 -21.68 4.15
C GLY A 318 16.28 -21.23 5.37
N ALA A 319 15.13 -20.58 5.20
CA ALA A 319 14.21 -20.33 6.32
C ALA A 319 13.72 -21.67 6.91
N PRO A 320 13.61 -21.79 8.25
CA PRO A 320 13.07 -23.00 8.88
C PRO A 320 11.68 -23.31 8.31
N PRO A 321 11.33 -24.57 8.06
CA PRO A 321 10.03 -24.96 7.51
C PRO A 321 8.83 -24.62 8.42
N ASP A 322 9.08 -24.30 9.67
CA ASP A 322 8.07 -24.12 10.71
C ASP A 322 7.92 -22.68 11.22
N ILE A 323 7.93 -21.69 10.32
CA ILE A 323 7.39 -20.38 10.72
C ILE A 323 5.88 -20.58 10.89
N PRO A 324 5.30 -20.45 12.12
CA PRO A 324 3.87 -20.56 12.32
C PRO A 324 3.13 -19.58 11.41
N GLY A 325 2.36 -20.10 10.46
CA GLY A 325 1.65 -19.32 9.45
C GLY A 325 2.23 -19.36 8.02
N ALA A 326 3.44 -19.89 7.79
CA ALA A 326 3.99 -20.03 6.44
C ALA A 326 3.61 -21.36 5.75
N GLY A 327 3.17 -22.35 6.51
CA GLY A 327 2.75 -23.65 6.00
C GLY A 327 1.30 -23.93 6.39
N GLY A 328 0.38 -23.98 5.45
CA GLY A 328 -0.98 -24.39 5.71
C GLY A 328 -2.06 -23.47 5.11
N PHE A 329 -1.88 -23.03 3.89
CA PHE A 329 -2.94 -22.34 3.14
C PHE A 329 -3.99 -23.31 2.53
N ALA A 330 -4.01 -24.54 2.96
CA ALA A 330 -5.01 -25.53 2.55
C ALA A 330 -6.15 -25.58 3.58
N ASP A 331 -6.76 -24.44 3.89
CA ASP A 331 -8.04 -24.42 4.58
C ASP A 331 -9.12 -24.12 3.52
N ASP A 332 -9.83 -25.17 3.13
CA ASP A 332 -10.93 -25.12 2.17
C ASP A 332 -12.22 -24.51 2.73
N ARG A 333 -12.19 -23.96 3.96
CA ARG A 333 -13.34 -23.32 4.54
C ARG A 333 -13.61 -21.98 3.84
N PRO A 334 -14.87 -21.70 3.43
CA PRO A 334 -15.24 -20.40 2.95
C PRO A 334 -15.03 -19.34 4.04
N PRO A 335 -14.75 -18.07 3.68
CA PRO A 335 -14.69 -16.98 4.64
C PRO A 335 -16.01 -16.91 5.40
N THR A 336 -15.97 -16.90 6.72
CA THR A 336 -17.17 -16.64 7.51
C THR A 336 -17.63 -15.22 7.25
N ALA A 337 -18.89 -15.05 6.85
CA ALA A 337 -19.49 -13.73 6.72
C ALA A 337 -19.25 -12.92 8.01
N PRO A 338 -18.96 -11.62 7.93
CA PRO A 338 -18.84 -10.79 9.11
C PRO A 338 -20.15 -10.92 9.90
N GLN A 339 -20.06 -11.41 11.14
CA GLN A 339 -21.23 -11.53 12.02
C GLN A 339 -21.82 -10.12 12.12
N GLY A 340 -23.06 -9.98 11.63
CA GLY A 340 -23.81 -8.74 11.70
C GLY A 340 -23.79 -8.23 13.14
N ARG A 341 -23.46 -6.98 13.34
CA ARG A 341 -23.63 -6.34 14.64
C ARG A 341 -25.08 -6.50 15.04
N GLY A 342 -25.31 -7.24 16.11
CA GLY A 342 -26.61 -7.32 16.70
C GLY A 342 -27.19 -5.90 16.86
N THR A 343 -28.39 -5.72 16.37
CA THR A 343 -29.19 -4.55 16.65
C THR A 343 -29.29 -4.43 18.16
N ALA A 344 -28.66 -3.41 18.75
CA ALA A 344 -28.96 -3.02 20.11
C ALA A 344 -30.38 -2.46 20.08
N GLU A 345 -31.34 -3.27 20.53
CA GLU A 345 -32.62 -2.77 21.00
C GLU A 345 -32.39 -1.99 22.30
N ALA A 346 -32.67 -0.70 22.26
CA ALA A 346 -33.40 0.10 23.26
C ALA A 346 -33.23 1.60 22.94
#